data_b8eaec789b5c969fa7a728e8761f7f7c
#
_entry.id   b8eaec789b5c969fa7a728e8761f7f7c
#
_cell.length_a   1.000
_cell.length_b   1.000
_cell.length_c   1.000
_cell.angle_alpha   90.00
_cell.angle_beta   90.00
_cell.angle_gamma   90.00
#
_symmetry.space_group_name_H-M   'P 1'
#
loop_
_entity.id
_entity.type
_entity.pdbx_description
1 polymer ?
#
loop_
_entity_poly.entity_id
_entity_poly.type
_entity_poly.pdbx_seq_one_letter_code
_entity_poly.pdbx_strand_id
1 'polypeptide(L)'
;FSTIEQLIEIKTDLWKAIKSFSNKNSGKIEPTYIVNLGNSLKQQFRIAEAIECYDLVNKFNLDIPQSWINRSETLIMLNQVSNTFSIQMLEQIKRGYENVLLSKQVPPIWLDHYKEQIVFHKSKISEACRDAGIEPNPLDSEKTKDEYDKLSSYRKFCLENNLSLSEHGLYCQCMGSSRDNLTIPTAGGIVGDFVIPMEMVLNRLKSEFSFSRHLYFEYLTTEKDYELLHDSCFSELFNDELLGIDVEKLRTAFRLCFGILDKIGIAICELFDLYPPNGNVYFQSFWQLDRDNRRELFDSNKSPGLIALYSIATDLNEKKDGELSFLKQLRNDLEHEFVVVYKSESPSDIYDSYKFMDNIVFIKEDEFLEHLRRILQLLLHQ
;
A
#
# COMPACT_ATOMS: atom_id res chain seq x y z
N PHE A 1 -13.78 23.87 -0.53
CA PHE A 1 -13.15 22.57 -0.77
C PHE A 1 -11.65 22.79 -0.98
N SER A 2 -10.79 22.02 -0.27
CA SER A 2 -9.34 22.09 -0.46
C SER A 2 -8.95 21.62 -1.85
N THR A 3 -7.95 22.25 -2.47
CA THR A 3 -7.36 21.75 -3.71
C THR A 3 -6.54 20.48 -3.44
N ILE A 4 -6.21 19.71 -4.49
CA ILE A 4 -5.37 18.52 -4.32
C ILE A 4 -3.99 18.87 -3.78
N GLU A 5 -3.44 20.01 -4.16
CA GLU A 5 -2.16 20.51 -3.65
C GLU A 5 -2.22 20.78 -2.14
N GLN A 6 -3.29 21.42 -1.67
CA GLN A 6 -3.49 21.65 -0.22
C GLN A 6 -3.62 20.34 0.56
N LEU A 7 -4.30 19.35 0.00
CA LEU A 7 -4.42 18.03 0.63
C LEU A 7 -3.06 17.32 0.71
N ILE A 8 -2.23 17.45 -0.33
CA ILE A 8 -0.86 16.89 -0.35
C ILE A 8 0.02 17.61 0.68
N GLU A 9 -0.05 18.95 0.75
CA GLU A 9 0.70 19.73 1.73
C GLU A 9 0.33 19.32 3.17
N ILE A 10 -0.96 19.23 3.48
CA ILE A 10 -1.45 18.75 4.79
C ILE A 10 -0.90 17.35 5.12
N LYS A 11 -0.93 16.42 4.15
CA LYS A 11 -0.37 15.07 4.33
C LYS A 11 1.12 15.11 4.64
N THR A 12 1.87 15.90 3.88
CA THR A 12 3.32 16.06 4.07
C THR A 12 3.66 16.64 5.45
N ASP A 13 2.91 17.63 5.90
CA ASP A 13 3.10 18.22 7.22
C ASP A 13 2.77 17.23 8.34
N LEU A 14 1.73 16.41 8.17
CA LEU A 14 1.39 15.34 9.11
C LEU A 14 2.51 14.30 9.20
N TRP A 15 3.10 13.89 8.08
CA TRP A 15 4.25 12.99 8.06
C TRP A 15 5.46 13.59 8.82
N LYS A 16 5.78 14.86 8.55
CA LYS A 16 6.85 15.58 9.25
C LYS A 16 6.58 15.66 10.78
N ALA A 17 5.34 15.92 11.15
CA ALA A 17 4.92 15.96 12.55
C ALA A 17 5.05 14.59 13.25
N ILE A 18 4.62 13.51 12.59
CA ILE A 18 4.75 12.13 13.10
C ILE A 18 6.20 11.77 13.31
N LYS A 19 7.08 12.00 12.32
CA LYS A 19 8.53 11.77 12.44
C LYS A 19 9.15 12.57 13.58
N SER A 20 8.85 13.87 13.64
CA SER A 20 9.38 14.74 14.69
C SER A 20 8.94 14.30 16.09
N PHE A 21 7.68 13.87 16.25
CA PHE A 21 7.17 13.36 17.51
C PHE A 21 7.84 12.03 17.90
N SER A 22 7.92 11.09 16.96
CA SER A 22 8.55 9.79 17.16
C SER A 22 10.03 9.92 17.58
N ASN A 23 10.79 10.76 16.88
CA ASN A 23 12.19 11.03 17.18
C ASN A 23 12.39 11.63 18.60
N LYS A 24 11.51 12.54 19.01
CA LYS A 24 11.58 13.18 20.34
C LYS A 24 11.10 12.28 21.48
N ASN A 25 10.32 11.24 21.17
CA ASN A 25 9.66 10.40 22.17
C ASN A 25 10.07 8.92 22.08
N SER A 26 11.31 8.64 21.66
CA SER A 26 11.88 7.28 21.64
C SER A 26 11.04 6.28 20.83
N GLY A 27 10.59 6.70 19.65
CA GLY A 27 9.83 5.86 18.75
C GLY A 27 8.33 5.74 19.07
N LYS A 28 7.83 6.47 20.06
CA LYS A 28 6.38 6.47 20.35
C LYS A 28 5.58 7.12 19.23
N ILE A 29 4.38 6.62 19.05
CA ILE A 29 3.44 7.12 18.07
C ILE A 29 2.35 7.92 18.79
N GLU A 30 1.99 9.11 18.25
CA GLU A 30 0.83 9.86 18.70
C GLU A 30 -0.40 9.46 17.88
N PRO A 31 -1.39 8.76 18.49
CA PRO A 31 -2.51 8.20 17.75
C PRO A 31 -3.34 9.24 17.00
N THR A 32 -3.48 10.43 17.57
CA THR A 32 -4.25 11.53 16.93
C THR A 32 -3.63 11.95 15.60
N TYR A 33 -2.30 11.98 15.51
CA TYR A 33 -1.61 12.29 14.25
C TYR A 33 -1.84 11.20 13.20
N ILE A 34 -1.85 9.94 13.62
CA ILE A 34 -2.12 8.81 12.71
C ILE A 34 -3.56 8.85 12.20
N VAL A 35 -4.56 9.14 13.05
CA VAL A 35 -5.95 9.33 12.61
C VAL A 35 -6.05 10.47 11.60
N ASN A 36 -5.39 11.60 11.86
CA ASN A 36 -5.39 12.74 10.95
C ASN A 36 -4.69 12.44 9.62
N LEU A 37 -3.61 11.69 9.65
CA LEU A 37 -2.95 11.19 8.43
C LEU A 37 -3.91 10.30 7.63
N GLY A 38 -4.58 9.34 8.29
CA GLY A 38 -5.61 8.51 7.66
C GLY A 38 -6.73 9.34 7.02
N ASN A 39 -7.18 10.41 7.69
CA ASN A 39 -8.17 11.32 7.12
C ASN A 39 -7.67 12.04 5.87
N SER A 40 -6.42 12.51 5.88
CA SER A 40 -5.80 13.16 4.74
C SER A 40 -5.63 12.18 3.56
N LEU A 41 -5.22 10.95 3.82
CA LEU A 41 -5.09 9.88 2.82
C LEU A 41 -6.47 9.51 2.25
N LYS A 42 -7.50 9.36 3.10
CA LYS A 42 -8.90 9.13 2.67
C LYS A 42 -9.39 10.19 1.69
N GLN A 43 -9.11 11.47 1.97
CA GLN A 43 -9.49 12.58 1.08
C GLN A 43 -8.75 12.58 -0.25
N GLN A 44 -7.61 11.91 -0.32
CA GLN A 44 -6.82 11.68 -1.53
C GLN A 44 -7.11 10.32 -2.18
N PHE A 45 -8.17 9.62 -1.75
CA PHE A 45 -8.58 8.29 -2.20
C PHE A 45 -7.51 7.19 -2.03
N ARG A 46 -6.52 7.41 -1.18
CA ARG A 46 -5.56 6.39 -0.74
C ARG A 46 -6.19 5.51 0.34
N ILE A 47 -7.20 4.77 -0.08
CA ILE A 47 -8.16 4.09 0.80
C ILE A 47 -7.47 3.02 1.67
N ALA A 48 -6.62 2.19 1.07
CA ALA A 48 -5.96 1.11 1.79
C ALA A 48 -5.03 1.65 2.88
N GLU A 49 -4.22 2.66 2.58
CA GLU A 49 -3.33 3.29 3.55
C GLU A 49 -4.10 4.03 4.66
N ALA A 50 -5.26 4.62 4.33
CA ALA A 50 -6.13 5.21 5.33
C ALA A 50 -6.67 4.14 6.31
N ILE A 51 -7.12 2.99 5.79
CA ILE A 51 -7.55 1.85 6.62
C ILE A 51 -6.40 1.36 7.50
N GLU A 52 -5.18 1.23 6.98
CA GLU A 52 -4.00 0.83 7.76
C GLU A 52 -3.70 1.81 8.91
N CYS A 53 -3.82 3.12 8.67
CA CYS A 53 -3.68 4.12 9.72
C CYS A 53 -4.69 3.90 10.85
N TYR A 54 -5.96 3.70 10.52
CA TYR A 54 -6.99 3.47 11.54
C TYR A 54 -6.83 2.14 12.24
N ASP A 55 -6.48 1.06 11.52
CA ASP A 55 -6.23 -0.26 12.10
C ASP A 55 -5.02 -0.25 13.02
N LEU A 56 -3.99 0.52 12.70
CA LEU A 56 -2.85 0.72 13.60
C LEU A 56 -3.29 1.34 14.93
N VAL A 57 -4.12 2.38 14.90
CA VAL A 57 -4.64 3.01 16.11
C VAL A 57 -5.52 2.03 16.89
N ASN A 58 -6.41 1.31 16.21
CA ASN A 58 -7.33 0.36 16.85
C ASN A 58 -6.61 -0.83 17.53
N LYS A 59 -5.45 -1.24 17.04
CA LYS A 59 -4.61 -2.28 17.66
C LYS A 59 -4.11 -1.91 19.05
N PHE A 60 -3.89 -0.64 19.34
CA PHE A 60 -3.41 -0.19 20.63
C PHE A 60 -4.50 -0.13 21.71
N ASN A 61 -5.73 -0.55 21.39
CA ASN A 61 -6.89 -0.52 22.32
C ASN A 61 -7.13 0.85 22.93
N LEU A 62 -6.83 1.91 22.21
CA LEU A 62 -7.02 3.28 22.64
C LEU A 62 -8.48 3.66 22.45
N ASP A 63 -9.06 4.33 23.44
CA ASP A 63 -10.43 4.86 23.38
C ASP A 63 -10.50 6.09 22.46
N ILE A 64 -10.34 5.85 21.14
CA ILE A 64 -10.39 6.87 20.08
C ILE A 64 -11.52 6.49 19.11
N PRO A 65 -12.75 6.90 19.38
CA PRO A 65 -13.91 6.53 18.55
C PRO A 65 -13.78 7.00 17.10
N GLN A 66 -13.04 8.10 16.85
CA GLN A 66 -12.82 8.64 15.51
C GLN A 66 -12.12 7.63 14.57
N SER A 67 -11.21 6.78 15.08
CA SER A 67 -10.55 5.78 14.25
C SER A 67 -11.54 4.73 13.75
N TRP A 68 -12.45 4.27 14.58
CA TRP A 68 -13.51 3.33 14.21
C TRP A 68 -14.51 3.93 13.21
N ILE A 69 -14.96 5.19 13.46
CA ILE A 69 -15.87 5.90 12.58
C ILE A 69 -15.22 6.07 11.20
N ASN A 70 -14.02 6.63 11.16
CA ASN A 70 -13.34 6.96 9.91
C ASN A 70 -12.98 5.72 9.12
N ARG A 71 -12.63 4.61 9.79
CA ARG A 71 -12.44 3.30 9.16
C ARG A 71 -13.73 2.82 8.49
N SER A 72 -14.86 2.88 9.20
CA SER A 72 -16.16 2.46 8.66
C SER A 72 -16.57 3.30 7.45
N GLU A 73 -16.41 4.63 7.53
CA GLU A 73 -16.67 5.53 6.40
C GLU A 73 -15.72 5.26 5.21
N THR A 74 -14.47 4.87 5.48
CA THR A 74 -13.50 4.54 4.44
C THR A 74 -13.85 3.24 3.73
N LEU A 75 -14.39 2.24 4.45
CA LEU A 75 -14.93 1.03 3.83
C LEU A 75 -16.19 1.33 2.99
N ILE A 76 -17.05 2.24 3.41
CA ILE A 76 -18.18 2.73 2.60
C ILE A 76 -17.67 3.40 1.32
N MET A 77 -16.62 4.23 1.42
CA MET A 77 -15.99 4.87 0.27
C MET A 77 -15.37 3.83 -0.69
N LEU A 78 -14.70 2.79 -0.16
CA LEU A 78 -14.16 1.69 -0.94
C LEU A 78 -15.26 1.01 -1.77
N ASN A 79 -16.38 0.69 -1.13
CA ASN A 79 -17.54 0.11 -1.83
C ASN A 79 -18.04 1.01 -2.98
N GLN A 80 -18.08 2.32 -2.76
CA GLN A 80 -18.54 3.28 -3.77
C GLN A 80 -17.57 3.42 -4.95
N VAL A 81 -16.26 3.40 -4.68
CA VAL A 81 -15.24 3.60 -5.71
C VAL A 81 -15.00 2.32 -6.53
N SER A 82 -14.94 1.17 -5.86
CA SER A 82 -14.66 -0.12 -6.51
C SER A 82 -15.91 -0.78 -7.09
N ASN A 83 -17.10 -0.31 -6.71
CA ASN A 83 -18.38 -0.97 -7.01
C ASN A 83 -18.39 -2.45 -6.59
N THR A 84 -17.61 -2.80 -5.58
CA THR A 84 -17.56 -4.14 -5.00
C THR A 84 -18.39 -4.18 -3.72
N PHE A 85 -19.07 -5.29 -3.53
CA PHE A 85 -19.94 -5.48 -2.37
C PHE A 85 -19.61 -6.82 -1.71
N SER A 86 -19.43 -6.79 -0.38
CA SER A 86 -19.34 -8.01 0.39
C SER A 86 -20.09 -7.90 1.71
N ILE A 87 -20.69 -9.01 2.12
CA ILE A 87 -21.37 -9.10 3.42
C ILE A 87 -20.36 -8.87 4.55
N GLN A 88 -19.13 -9.37 4.39
CA GLN A 88 -18.04 -9.16 5.35
C GLN A 88 -17.68 -7.70 5.50
N MET A 89 -17.68 -6.92 4.41
CA MET A 89 -17.46 -5.46 4.48
C MET A 89 -18.56 -4.78 5.31
N LEU A 90 -19.83 -5.11 5.07
CA LEU A 90 -20.95 -4.56 5.85
C LEU A 90 -20.84 -4.91 7.34
N GLU A 91 -20.41 -6.14 7.65
CA GLU A 91 -20.18 -6.57 9.04
C GLU A 91 -19.03 -5.78 9.68
N GLN A 92 -17.94 -5.52 8.95
CA GLN A 92 -16.84 -4.70 9.46
C GLN A 92 -17.27 -3.25 9.72
N ILE A 93 -18.10 -2.68 8.83
CA ILE A 93 -18.66 -1.34 9.00
C ILE A 93 -19.56 -1.29 10.25
N LYS A 94 -20.52 -2.24 10.37
CA LYS A 94 -21.40 -2.35 11.53
C LYS A 94 -20.60 -2.46 12.82
N ARG A 95 -19.60 -3.37 12.86
CA ARG A 95 -18.73 -3.58 14.02
C ARG A 95 -17.96 -2.32 14.41
N GLY A 96 -17.53 -1.52 13.43
CA GLY A 96 -16.90 -0.24 13.68
C GLY A 96 -17.81 0.67 14.49
N TYR A 97 -19.07 0.84 14.08
CA TYR A 97 -20.04 1.66 14.83
C TYR A 97 -20.41 1.03 16.19
N GLU A 98 -20.45 -0.29 16.32
CA GLU A 98 -20.64 -0.95 17.63
C GLU A 98 -19.47 -0.62 18.57
N ASN A 99 -18.22 -0.65 18.10
CA ASN A 99 -17.04 -0.26 18.89
C ASN A 99 -17.07 1.21 19.30
N VAL A 100 -17.58 2.10 18.45
CA VAL A 100 -17.79 3.52 18.79
C VAL A 100 -18.70 3.66 20.01
N LEU A 101 -19.79 2.90 20.10
CA LEU A 101 -20.71 2.96 21.23
C LEU A 101 -20.12 2.44 22.56
N LEU A 102 -19.00 1.71 22.53
CA LEU A 102 -18.26 1.30 23.73
C LEU A 102 -17.37 2.42 24.30
N SER A 103 -17.07 3.43 23.49
CA SER A 103 -16.23 4.56 23.91
C SER A 103 -16.99 5.54 24.81
N LYS A 104 -16.29 5.98 25.86
CA LYS A 104 -16.80 7.04 26.77
C LYS A 104 -16.58 8.45 26.19
N GLN A 105 -15.83 8.58 25.10
CA GLN A 105 -15.50 9.88 24.50
C GLN A 105 -16.51 10.33 23.45
N VAL A 106 -17.51 9.50 23.15
CA VAL A 106 -18.55 9.86 22.17
C VAL A 106 -19.54 10.86 22.80
N PRO A 107 -19.70 12.04 22.20
CA PRO A 107 -20.70 13.02 22.68
C PRO A 107 -22.11 12.40 22.59
N PRO A 108 -22.95 12.60 23.62
CA PRO A 108 -24.29 12.03 23.66
C PRO A 108 -25.16 12.32 22.42
N ILE A 109 -25.00 13.50 21.83
CA ILE A 109 -25.75 13.94 20.64
C ILE A 109 -25.50 13.00 19.40
N TRP A 110 -24.39 12.28 19.35
CA TRP A 110 -24.07 11.38 18.25
C TRP A 110 -24.45 9.92 18.49
N LEU A 111 -24.80 9.55 19.72
CA LEU A 111 -25.08 8.14 20.07
C LEU A 111 -26.26 7.56 19.27
N ASP A 112 -27.32 8.33 19.08
CA ASP A 112 -28.49 7.85 18.35
C ASP A 112 -28.19 7.71 16.86
N HIS A 113 -27.40 8.61 16.29
CA HIS A 113 -26.91 8.46 14.91
C HIS A 113 -26.14 7.14 14.70
N TYR A 114 -25.20 6.81 15.59
CA TYR A 114 -24.45 5.55 15.45
C TYR A 114 -25.30 4.30 15.66
N LYS A 115 -26.30 4.35 16.57
CA LYS A 115 -27.29 3.27 16.69
C LYS A 115 -28.11 3.08 15.41
N GLU A 116 -28.50 4.18 14.77
CA GLU A 116 -29.22 4.13 13.48
C GLU A 116 -28.34 3.51 12.40
N GLN A 117 -27.04 3.86 12.33
CA GLN A 117 -26.08 3.23 11.39
C GLN A 117 -25.95 1.73 11.61
N ILE A 118 -25.90 1.26 12.87
CA ILE A 118 -25.87 -0.16 13.21
C ILE A 118 -27.14 -0.87 12.70
N VAL A 119 -28.32 -0.29 12.97
CA VAL A 119 -29.60 -0.85 12.53
C VAL A 119 -29.67 -0.90 10.99
N PHE A 120 -29.25 0.16 10.33
CA PHE A 120 -29.21 0.24 8.87
C PHE A 120 -28.32 -0.86 8.26
N HIS A 121 -27.08 -1.00 8.71
CA HIS A 121 -26.17 -2.01 8.19
C HIS A 121 -26.60 -3.44 8.55
N LYS A 122 -27.21 -3.65 9.74
CA LYS A 122 -27.82 -4.92 10.09
C LYS A 122 -28.94 -5.34 9.12
N SER A 123 -29.78 -4.38 8.72
CA SER A 123 -30.84 -4.61 7.72
C SER A 123 -30.23 -4.99 6.36
N LYS A 124 -29.19 -4.25 5.91
CA LYS A 124 -28.49 -4.54 4.65
C LYS A 124 -27.80 -5.91 4.64
N ILE A 125 -27.20 -6.32 5.75
CA ILE A 125 -26.63 -7.65 5.91
C ILE A 125 -27.73 -8.71 5.79
N SER A 126 -28.87 -8.53 6.48
CA SER A 126 -29.98 -9.47 6.43
C SER A 126 -30.60 -9.59 5.02
N GLU A 127 -30.69 -8.49 4.29
CA GLU A 127 -31.09 -8.44 2.88
C GLU A 127 -30.12 -9.25 2.01
N ALA A 128 -28.83 -8.94 2.08
CA ALA A 128 -27.78 -9.59 1.30
C ALA A 128 -27.64 -11.09 1.60
N CYS A 129 -27.78 -11.49 2.87
CA CYS A 129 -27.77 -12.89 3.25
C CYS A 129 -28.96 -13.65 2.65
N ARG A 130 -30.16 -13.06 2.67
CA ARG A 130 -31.37 -13.64 2.09
C ARG A 130 -31.19 -13.81 0.57
N ASP A 131 -30.67 -12.79 -0.12
CA ASP A 131 -30.47 -12.83 -1.57
C ASP A 131 -29.41 -13.88 -1.97
N ALA A 132 -28.41 -14.07 -1.13
CA ALA A 132 -27.38 -15.10 -1.31
C ALA A 132 -27.79 -16.50 -0.82
N GLY A 133 -28.93 -16.64 -0.15
CA GLY A 133 -29.39 -17.93 0.42
C GLY A 133 -28.49 -18.46 1.55
N ILE A 134 -27.86 -17.57 2.32
CA ILE A 134 -26.95 -17.92 3.43
C ILE A 134 -27.52 -17.42 4.76
N GLU A 135 -27.17 -18.11 5.84
CA GLU A 135 -27.51 -17.65 7.19
C GLU A 135 -26.73 -16.41 7.59
N PRO A 136 -27.33 -15.48 8.37
CA PRO A 136 -26.69 -14.25 8.81
C PRO A 136 -25.63 -14.48 9.89
N ASN A 137 -24.52 -15.05 9.54
CA ASN A 137 -23.32 -15.16 10.39
C ASN A 137 -22.03 -15.05 9.58
N PRO A 138 -21.85 -13.95 8.82
CA PRO A 138 -20.73 -13.83 7.88
C PRO A 138 -19.36 -13.61 8.54
N LEU A 139 -19.32 -13.21 9.82
CA LEU A 139 -18.10 -13.09 10.62
C LEU A 139 -17.96 -14.22 11.65
N ASP A 140 -18.15 -15.46 11.20
CA ASP A 140 -17.78 -16.64 12.00
C ASP A 140 -16.25 -16.63 12.19
N SER A 141 -15.81 -16.23 13.38
CA SER A 141 -14.39 -16.09 13.70
C SER A 141 -13.68 -17.46 13.72
N GLU A 142 -14.39 -18.54 14.09
CA GLU A 142 -13.83 -19.88 14.09
C GLU A 142 -13.65 -20.39 12.66
N LYS A 143 -14.67 -20.24 11.82
CA LYS A 143 -14.59 -20.60 10.41
C LYS A 143 -13.50 -19.81 9.68
N THR A 144 -13.41 -18.51 9.91
CA THR A 144 -12.36 -17.67 9.31
C THR A 144 -10.97 -18.12 9.75
N LYS A 145 -10.81 -18.47 11.02
CA LYS A 145 -9.55 -19.01 11.55
C LYS A 145 -9.22 -20.36 10.91
N ASP A 146 -10.19 -21.27 10.82
CA ASP A 146 -10.00 -22.58 10.18
C ASP A 146 -9.63 -22.46 8.70
N GLU A 147 -10.19 -21.48 7.98
CA GLU A 147 -9.84 -21.19 6.60
C GLU A 147 -8.42 -20.64 6.50
N TYR A 148 -8.04 -19.69 7.38
CA TYR A 148 -6.70 -19.15 7.46
C TYR A 148 -5.66 -20.23 7.77
N ASP A 149 -5.92 -21.11 8.72
CA ASP A 149 -5.01 -22.18 9.12
C ASP A 149 -4.69 -23.16 7.97
N LYS A 150 -5.63 -23.34 7.03
CA LYS A 150 -5.47 -24.17 5.83
C LYS A 150 -4.69 -23.52 4.69
N LEU A 151 -4.41 -22.22 4.78
CA LEU A 151 -3.64 -21.53 3.75
C LEU A 151 -2.17 -21.99 3.73
N SER A 152 -1.57 -21.97 2.55
CA SER A 152 -0.12 -22.16 2.42
C SER A 152 0.64 -21.05 3.14
N SER A 153 1.90 -21.32 3.51
CA SER A 153 2.79 -20.31 4.12
C SER A 153 2.89 -19.02 3.28
N TYR A 154 2.96 -19.18 1.96
CA TYR A 154 2.99 -18.04 1.05
C TYR A 154 1.69 -17.21 1.09
N ARG A 155 0.52 -17.85 1.15
CA ARG A 155 -0.75 -17.12 1.21
C ARG A 155 -0.96 -16.44 2.57
N LYS A 156 -0.52 -17.07 3.67
CA LYS A 156 -0.47 -16.44 4.99
C LYS A 156 0.42 -15.20 4.97
N PHE A 157 1.63 -15.34 4.43
CA PHE A 157 2.55 -14.23 4.25
C PHE A 157 1.92 -13.06 3.48
N CYS A 158 1.20 -13.33 2.38
CA CYS A 158 0.53 -12.29 1.61
C CYS A 158 -0.51 -11.53 2.44
N LEU A 159 -1.32 -12.24 3.25
CA LEU A 159 -2.34 -11.61 4.10
C LEU A 159 -1.72 -10.84 5.28
N GLU A 160 -0.74 -11.43 5.96
CA GLU A 160 -0.07 -10.84 7.13
C GLU A 160 0.69 -9.54 6.80
N ASN A 161 1.17 -9.43 5.57
CA ASN A 161 1.91 -8.26 5.08
C ASN A 161 1.05 -7.31 4.23
N ASN A 162 -0.27 -7.53 4.14
CA ASN A 162 -1.18 -6.77 3.27
C ASN A 162 -0.71 -6.75 1.80
N LEU A 163 -0.27 -7.90 1.28
CA LEU A 163 0.26 -8.05 -0.08
C LEU A 163 -0.64 -8.89 -1.01
N SER A 164 -1.87 -9.14 -0.63
CA SER A 164 -2.84 -9.86 -1.45
C SER A 164 -3.45 -8.93 -2.49
N LEU A 165 -3.46 -9.32 -3.78
CA LEU A 165 -4.14 -8.59 -4.86
C LEU A 165 -5.66 -8.81 -4.78
N SER A 166 -6.26 -8.40 -3.67
CA SER A 166 -7.68 -8.53 -3.39
C SER A 166 -8.13 -7.38 -2.49
N GLU A 167 -9.15 -6.65 -2.90
CA GLU A 167 -9.79 -5.64 -2.06
C GLU A 167 -10.32 -6.24 -0.75
N HIS A 168 -10.76 -7.48 -0.80
CA HIS A 168 -11.23 -8.22 0.36
C HIS A 168 -10.12 -8.40 1.42
N GLY A 169 -8.85 -8.49 1.00
CA GLY A 169 -7.69 -8.59 1.88
C GLY A 169 -7.51 -7.39 2.83
N LEU A 170 -8.07 -6.23 2.50
CA LEU A 170 -8.00 -5.03 3.33
C LEU A 170 -8.81 -5.12 4.64
N TYR A 171 -9.80 -6.01 4.72
CA TYR A 171 -10.70 -6.07 5.87
C TYR A 171 -11.08 -7.48 6.34
N CYS A 172 -10.63 -8.53 5.66
CA CYS A 172 -10.95 -9.91 6.00
C CYS A 172 -9.75 -10.83 5.76
N GLN A 173 -9.58 -11.85 6.60
CA GLN A 173 -8.54 -12.88 6.49
C GLN A 173 -9.08 -14.25 6.07
N CYS A 174 -10.23 -14.29 5.41
CA CYS A 174 -10.80 -15.53 4.89
C CYS A 174 -10.02 -16.09 3.68
N MET A 175 -10.33 -17.30 3.27
CA MET A 175 -9.71 -17.92 2.09
C MET A 175 -9.89 -17.09 0.82
N GLY A 176 -11.03 -16.41 0.66
CA GLY A 176 -11.31 -15.53 -0.49
C GLY A 176 -10.34 -14.35 -0.59
N SER A 177 -9.99 -13.75 0.54
CA SER A 177 -9.08 -12.59 0.63
C SER A 177 -7.63 -12.91 0.27
N SER A 178 -7.23 -14.18 0.38
CA SER A 178 -5.88 -14.63 0.04
C SER A 178 -5.64 -14.83 -1.47
N ARG A 179 -6.70 -14.73 -2.29
CA ARG A 179 -6.62 -14.92 -3.74
C ARG A 179 -6.32 -13.61 -4.45
N ASP A 180 -5.48 -13.66 -5.48
CA ASP A 180 -5.17 -12.53 -6.34
C ASP A 180 -6.27 -12.36 -7.41
N ASN A 181 -7.45 -11.92 -6.97
CA ASN A 181 -8.67 -11.83 -7.78
C ASN A 181 -9.03 -10.40 -8.23
N LEU A 182 -8.11 -9.45 -8.06
CA LEU A 182 -8.30 -8.08 -8.54
C LEU A 182 -8.56 -8.09 -10.07
N THR A 183 -9.65 -7.45 -10.49
CA THR A 183 -10.04 -7.30 -11.90
C THR A 183 -10.50 -5.88 -12.15
N ILE A 184 -10.58 -5.47 -13.42
CA ILE A 184 -11.20 -4.19 -13.77
C ILE A 184 -12.71 -4.29 -13.49
N PRO A 185 -13.27 -3.32 -12.74
CA PRO A 185 -14.70 -3.29 -12.49
C PRO A 185 -15.47 -3.19 -13.82
N THR A 186 -16.34 -4.15 -14.10
CA THR A 186 -17.25 -4.07 -15.24
C THR A 186 -18.40 -3.13 -14.89
N ALA A 187 -18.43 -1.95 -15.47
CA ALA A 187 -19.62 -1.10 -15.42
C ALA A 187 -20.72 -1.79 -16.21
N GLY A 188 -21.82 -2.15 -15.56
CA GLY A 188 -22.96 -2.79 -16.21
C GLY A 188 -23.44 -1.94 -17.38
N GLY A 189 -23.43 -2.52 -18.60
CA GLY A 189 -23.94 -1.89 -19.82
C GLY A 189 -22.91 -1.14 -20.68
N ILE A 190 -21.64 -1.04 -20.28
CA ILE A 190 -20.58 -0.47 -21.12
C ILE A 190 -19.67 -1.62 -21.58
N VAL A 191 -19.94 -2.13 -22.77
CA VAL A 191 -19.00 -2.97 -23.51
C VAL A 191 -18.21 -2.03 -24.42
N GLY A 192 -17.03 -1.60 -23.97
CA GLY A 192 -16.12 -0.81 -24.79
C GLY A 192 -14.95 -1.64 -25.27
N ASP A 193 -14.45 -1.38 -26.46
CA ASP A 193 -13.27 -2.06 -27.03
C ASP A 193 -12.00 -1.88 -26.17
N PHE A 194 -11.99 -0.94 -25.23
CA PHE A 194 -10.86 -0.68 -24.32
C PHE A 194 -10.79 -1.62 -23.10
N VAL A 195 -11.88 -2.31 -22.72
CA VAL A 195 -11.91 -3.16 -21.52
C VAL A 195 -10.93 -4.31 -21.65
N ILE A 196 -10.90 -4.98 -22.80
CA ILE A 196 -9.99 -6.11 -23.04
C ILE A 196 -8.52 -5.69 -22.98
N PRO A 197 -8.06 -4.64 -23.67
CA PRO A 197 -6.69 -4.16 -23.55
C PRO A 197 -6.31 -3.76 -22.12
N MET A 198 -7.20 -3.10 -21.38
CA MET A 198 -6.94 -2.70 -20.00
C MET A 198 -6.82 -3.90 -19.06
N GLU A 199 -7.66 -4.95 -19.24
CA GLU A 199 -7.53 -6.20 -18.49
C GLU A 199 -6.19 -6.90 -18.80
N MET A 200 -5.72 -6.88 -20.04
CA MET A 200 -4.41 -7.41 -20.42
C MET A 200 -3.27 -6.64 -19.74
N VAL A 201 -3.37 -5.31 -19.68
CA VAL A 201 -2.40 -4.46 -18.96
C VAL A 201 -2.41 -4.81 -17.47
N LEU A 202 -3.58 -4.87 -16.84
CA LEU A 202 -3.71 -5.23 -15.44
C LEU A 202 -3.11 -6.61 -15.15
N ASN A 203 -3.40 -7.61 -15.98
CA ASN A 203 -2.85 -8.96 -15.82
C ASN A 203 -1.32 -8.98 -15.93
N ARG A 204 -0.74 -8.14 -16.79
CA ARG A 204 0.71 -7.98 -16.87
C ARG A 204 1.29 -7.38 -15.60
N LEU A 205 0.68 -6.31 -15.08
CA LEU A 205 1.10 -5.66 -13.82
C LEU A 205 0.99 -6.63 -12.63
N LYS A 206 -0.12 -7.38 -12.55
CA LYS A 206 -0.32 -8.43 -11.53
C LYS A 206 0.75 -9.51 -11.60
N SER A 207 1.14 -9.93 -12.80
CA SER A 207 2.19 -10.94 -12.98
C SER A 207 3.53 -10.47 -12.44
N GLU A 208 3.94 -9.25 -12.78
CA GLU A 208 5.19 -8.66 -12.30
C GLU A 208 5.17 -8.40 -10.79
N PHE A 209 4.05 -7.90 -10.27
CA PHE A 209 3.86 -7.73 -8.83
C PHE A 209 3.96 -9.07 -8.08
N SER A 210 3.25 -10.10 -8.57
CA SER A 210 3.28 -11.43 -7.96
C SER A 210 4.67 -12.03 -7.96
N PHE A 211 5.47 -11.78 -9.00
CA PHE A 211 6.85 -12.24 -9.06
C PHE A 211 7.74 -11.48 -8.07
N SER A 212 7.63 -10.15 -8.00
CA SER A 212 8.36 -9.34 -7.02
C SER A 212 8.05 -9.77 -5.57
N ARG A 213 6.76 -9.94 -5.24
CA ARG A 213 6.30 -10.44 -3.95
C ARG A 213 6.82 -11.85 -3.64
N HIS A 214 6.91 -12.73 -4.65
CA HIS A 214 7.42 -14.08 -4.48
C HIS A 214 8.90 -14.08 -4.17
N LEU A 215 9.71 -13.28 -4.86
CA LEU A 215 11.13 -13.11 -4.56
C LEU A 215 11.36 -12.62 -3.12
N TYR A 216 10.52 -11.69 -2.65
CA TYR A 216 10.56 -11.22 -1.27
C TYR A 216 10.23 -12.33 -0.27
N PHE A 217 9.19 -13.12 -0.54
CA PHE A 217 8.82 -14.28 0.27
C PHE A 217 9.93 -15.33 0.31
N GLU A 218 10.49 -15.69 -0.85
CA GLU A 218 11.60 -16.65 -0.92
C GLU A 218 12.80 -16.19 -0.10
N TYR A 219 13.18 -14.92 -0.21
CA TYR A 219 14.29 -14.38 0.55
C TYR A 219 14.11 -14.56 2.07
N LEU A 220 12.89 -14.36 2.56
CA LEU A 220 12.58 -14.45 3.99
C LEU A 220 12.44 -15.88 4.51
N THR A 221 12.11 -16.85 3.65
CA THR A 221 11.69 -18.19 4.08
C THR A 221 12.58 -19.32 3.60
N THR A 222 13.43 -19.11 2.60
CA THR A 222 14.35 -20.13 2.10
C THR A 222 15.57 -20.19 2.98
N GLU A 223 15.97 -21.40 3.36
CA GLU A 223 17.27 -21.62 4.02
C GLU A 223 18.40 -21.20 3.08
N LYS A 224 19.37 -20.48 3.61
CA LYS A 224 20.50 -20.01 2.82
C LYS A 224 21.36 -21.20 2.40
N ASP A 225 21.46 -21.42 1.11
CA ASP A 225 22.36 -22.41 0.55
C ASP A 225 23.76 -21.81 0.42
N TYR A 226 24.66 -22.24 1.33
CA TYR A 226 26.03 -21.76 1.37
C TYR A 226 26.82 -22.12 0.09
N GLU A 227 26.52 -23.23 -0.60
CA GLU A 227 27.20 -23.57 -1.85
C GLU A 227 26.87 -22.54 -2.94
N LEU A 228 25.59 -22.16 -3.08
CA LEU A 228 25.16 -21.12 -4.04
C LEU A 228 25.74 -19.74 -3.70
N LEU A 229 25.94 -19.43 -2.40
CA LEU A 229 26.57 -18.19 -1.99
C LEU A 229 28.06 -18.19 -2.34
N HIS A 230 28.75 -19.32 -2.15
CA HIS A 230 30.16 -19.45 -2.46
C HIS A 230 30.46 -19.45 -3.97
N ASP A 231 29.55 -19.94 -4.81
CA ASP A 231 29.68 -19.87 -6.27
C ASP A 231 29.80 -18.43 -6.82
N SER A 232 29.29 -17.47 -6.08
CA SER A 232 29.30 -16.06 -6.49
C SER A 232 30.37 -15.20 -5.82
N CYS A 233 31.11 -15.73 -4.84
CA CYS A 233 32.08 -14.96 -4.05
C CYS A 233 33.40 -15.69 -3.87
N PHE A 234 34.50 -15.09 -4.30
CA PHE A 234 35.85 -15.63 -4.17
C PHE A 234 36.58 -15.23 -2.89
N SER A 235 36.02 -14.33 -2.09
CA SER A 235 36.64 -13.81 -0.87
C SER A 235 35.75 -14.02 0.33
N GLU A 236 36.36 -14.08 1.52
CA GLU A 236 35.61 -14.02 2.77
C GLU A 236 34.85 -12.69 2.85
N LEU A 237 33.60 -12.78 3.31
CA LEU A 237 32.79 -11.60 3.52
C LEU A 237 33.26 -10.86 4.78
N PHE A 238 33.43 -9.58 4.67
CA PHE A 238 33.82 -8.71 5.77
C PHE A 238 32.59 -8.01 6.36
N ASN A 239 32.57 -7.87 7.68
CA ASN A 239 31.59 -7.10 8.42
C ASN A 239 30.13 -7.41 8.05
N ASP A 240 29.79 -8.69 7.95
CA ASP A 240 28.43 -9.15 7.66
C ASP A 240 27.85 -8.63 6.32
N GLU A 241 28.68 -8.26 5.36
CA GLU A 241 28.22 -7.92 4.02
C GLU A 241 27.50 -9.11 3.40
N LEU A 242 26.35 -8.84 2.80
CA LEU A 242 25.52 -9.83 2.14
C LEU A 242 25.73 -9.75 0.63
N LEU A 243 26.13 -10.88 0.04
CA LEU A 243 26.35 -11.04 -1.38
C LEU A 243 25.61 -12.28 -1.90
N GLY A 244 25.64 -12.47 -3.21
CA GLY A 244 25.12 -13.66 -3.86
C GLY A 244 23.68 -13.55 -4.34
N ILE A 245 23.15 -14.68 -4.76
CA ILE A 245 21.87 -14.80 -5.48
C ILE A 245 20.70 -14.26 -4.66
N ASP A 246 20.72 -14.46 -3.35
CA ASP A 246 19.61 -14.03 -2.49
C ASP A 246 19.49 -12.50 -2.43
N VAL A 247 20.62 -11.79 -2.34
CA VAL A 247 20.60 -10.31 -2.39
C VAL A 247 20.15 -9.82 -3.75
N GLU A 248 20.52 -10.49 -4.83
CA GLU A 248 20.03 -10.16 -6.18
C GLU A 248 18.52 -10.40 -6.35
N LYS A 249 17.93 -11.36 -5.62
CA LYS A 249 16.46 -11.50 -5.55
C LYS A 249 15.81 -10.24 -4.98
N LEU A 250 16.33 -9.71 -3.85
CA LEU A 250 15.82 -8.47 -3.25
C LEU A 250 15.97 -7.27 -4.18
N ARG A 251 17.16 -7.11 -4.79
CA ARG A 251 17.42 -6.03 -5.76
C ARG A 251 16.46 -6.12 -6.94
N THR A 252 16.25 -7.32 -7.47
CA THR A 252 15.33 -7.57 -8.59
C THR A 252 13.89 -7.26 -8.20
N ALA A 253 13.43 -7.73 -7.03
CA ALA A 253 12.10 -7.44 -6.53
C ALA A 253 11.85 -5.94 -6.40
N PHE A 254 12.81 -5.20 -5.85
CA PHE A 254 12.70 -3.75 -5.67
C PHE A 254 12.63 -2.99 -7.01
N ARG A 255 13.51 -3.34 -7.97
CA ARG A 255 13.51 -2.74 -9.32
C ARG A 255 12.20 -3.01 -10.07
N LEU A 256 11.65 -4.21 -9.98
CA LEU A 256 10.37 -4.57 -10.60
C LEU A 256 9.23 -3.68 -10.11
N CYS A 257 9.22 -3.31 -8.83
CA CYS A 257 8.20 -2.40 -8.28
C CYS A 257 8.17 -1.06 -9.01
N PHE A 258 9.32 -0.46 -9.28
CA PHE A 258 9.39 0.79 -10.04
C PHE A 258 9.04 0.60 -11.51
N GLY A 259 9.40 -0.53 -12.10
CA GLY A 259 8.96 -0.90 -13.46
C GLY A 259 7.44 -0.99 -13.58
N ILE A 260 6.75 -1.48 -12.55
CA ILE A 260 5.28 -1.50 -12.48
C ILE A 260 4.72 -0.08 -12.43
N LEU A 261 5.26 0.80 -11.58
CA LEU A 261 4.85 2.21 -11.49
C LEU A 261 4.96 2.92 -12.84
N ASP A 262 6.09 2.78 -13.53
CA ASP A 262 6.28 3.39 -14.84
C ASP A 262 5.28 2.86 -15.88
N LYS A 263 4.94 1.56 -15.85
CA LYS A 263 3.92 0.97 -16.72
C LYS A 263 2.51 1.47 -16.40
N ILE A 264 2.19 1.72 -15.12
CA ILE A 264 0.94 2.40 -14.74
C ILE A 264 0.91 3.80 -15.36
N GLY A 265 2.01 4.55 -15.26
CA GLY A 265 2.14 5.85 -15.90
C GLY A 265 1.92 5.80 -17.43
N ILE A 266 2.49 4.80 -18.10
CA ILE A 266 2.30 4.57 -19.54
C ILE A 266 0.82 4.26 -19.84
N ALA A 267 0.19 3.38 -19.08
CA ALA A 267 -1.23 3.03 -19.28
C ALA A 267 -2.16 4.24 -19.13
N ILE A 268 -1.86 5.14 -18.19
CA ILE A 268 -2.59 6.40 -18.01
C ILE A 268 -2.37 7.34 -19.22
N CYS A 269 -1.12 7.44 -19.69
CA CYS A 269 -0.83 8.25 -20.88
C CYS A 269 -1.57 7.75 -22.12
N GLU A 270 -1.65 6.43 -22.33
CA GLU A 270 -2.44 5.82 -23.40
C GLU A 270 -3.94 6.10 -23.24
N LEU A 271 -4.48 5.90 -22.03
CA LEU A 271 -5.92 6.04 -21.80
C LEU A 271 -6.41 7.47 -22.00
N PHE A 272 -5.58 8.47 -21.69
CA PHE A 272 -5.96 9.88 -21.70
C PHE A 272 -5.21 10.73 -22.74
N ASP A 273 -4.42 10.12 -23.61
CA ASP A 273 -3.58 10.80 -24.63
C ASP A 273 -2.66 11.88 -24.00
N LEU A 274 -1.92 11.50 -22.95
CA LEU A 274 -1.12 12.42 -22.11
C LEU A 274 0.39 12.29 -22.28
N TYR A 275 0.88 11.75 -23.38
CA TYR A 275 2.31 11.55 -23.57
C TYR A 275 3.10 12.87 -23.44
N PRO A 276 4.22 12.86 -22.70
CA PRO A 276 5.13 14.00 -22.69
C PRO A 276 5.77 14.19 -24.07
N PRO A 277 6.19 15.42 -24.43
CA PRO A 277 6.75 15.73 -25.74
C PRO A 277 7.98 14.90 -26.12
N ASN A 278 8.76 14.45 -25.14
CA ASN A 278 9.95 13.59 -25.36
C ASN A 278 9.60 12.08 -25.42
N GLY A 279 8.33 11.71 -25.26
CA GLY A 279 7.87 10.33 -25.27
C GLY A 279 8.22 9.48 -24.05
N ASN A 280 9.10 9.94 -23.16
CA ASN A 280 9.49 9.19 -21.97
C ASN A 280 8.52 9.41 -20.81
N VAL A 281 7.99 8.33 -20.28
CA VAL A 281 7.07 8.34 -19.14
C VAL A 281 7.77 7.78 -17.92
N TYR A 282 7.93 8.62 -16.89
CA TYR A 282 8.38 8.23 -15.56
C TYR A 282 7.27 8.55 -14.57
N PHE A 283 6.80 7.58 -13.82
CA PHE A 283 5.63 7.71 -12.96
C PHE A 283 5.60 8.97 -12.10
N GLN A 284 6.70 9.32 -11.44
CA GLN A 284 6.75 10.46 -10.53
C GLN A 284 6.87 11.82 -11.21
N SER A 285 7.12 11.90 -12.51
CA SER A 285 7.44 13.16 -13.20
C SER A 285 6.55 13.51 -14.38
N PHE A 286 5.76 12.58 -14.91
CA PHE A 286 4.93 12.86 -16.09
C PHE A 286 3.70 13.72 -15.80
N TRP A 287 3.26 13.81 -14.56
CA TRP A 287 2.02 14.49 -14.16
C TRP A 287 1.99 15.97 -14.48
N GLN A 288 3.06 16.72 -14.22
CA GLN A 288 3.28 18.10 -14.61
C GLN A 288 1.99 18.97 -14.64
N LEU A 289 1.26 19.02 -13.51
CA LEU A 289 0.00 19.76 -13.40
C LEU A 289 0.18 21.30 -13.47
N ASP A 290 1.41 21.78 -13.56
CA ASP A 290 1.76 23.15 -13.90
C ASP A 290 1.51 23.50 -15.38
N ARG A 291 1.30 22.49 -16.24
CA ARG A 291 0.91 22.69 -17.66
C ARG A 291 -0.60 22.72 -17.79
N ASP A 292 -1.12 23.77 -18.43
CA ASP A 292 -2.57 24.03 -18.53
C ASP A 292 -3.35 22.83 -19.08
N ASN A 293 -2.91 22.22 -20.16
CA ASN A 293 -3.59 21.07 -20.76
C ASN A 293 -3.68 19.83 -19.85
N ARG A 294 -2.67 19.59 -19.01
CA ARG A 294 -2.68 18.48 -18.05
C ARG A 294 -3.55 18.80 -16.85
N ARG A 295 -3.52 20.06 -16.41
CA ARG A 295 -4.38 20.56 -15.35
C ARG A 295 -5.85 20.45 -15.74
N GLU A 296 -6.22 20.93 -16.92
CA GLU A 296 -7.58 20.87 -17.42
C GLU A 296 -8.11 19.43 -17.50
N LEU A 297 -7.28 18.50 -17.99
CA LEU A 297 -7.65 17.09 -18.03
C LEU A 297 -7.82 16.49 -16.63
N PHE A 298 -6.89 16.75 -15.72
CA PHE A 298 -6.95 16.25 -14.34
C PHE A 298 -8.21 16.78 -13.65
N ASP A 299 -8.49 18.08 -13.77
CA ASP A 299 -9.65 18.74 -13.15
C ASP A 299 -10.98 18.31 -13.79
N SER A 300 -11.00 18.03 -15.09
CA SER A 300 -12.20 17.59 -15.82
C SER A 300 -12.61 16.16 -15.44
N ASN A 301 -11.65 15.26 -15.28
CA ASN A 301 -11.95 13.87 -14.97
C ASN A 301 -12.25 13.61 -13.50
N LYS A 302 -11.64 14.36 -12.58
CA LYS A 302 -11.79 14.23 -11.10
C LYS A 302 -11.88 12.78 -10.61
N SER A 303 -11.17 11.88 -11.31
CA SER A 303 -11.19 10.45 -11.00
C SER A 303 -10.52 10.19 -9.65
N PRO A 304 -11.16 9.45 -8.73
CA PRO A 304 -10.55 9.01 -7.49
C PRO A 304 -9.19 8.33 -7.69
N GLY A 305 -9.07 7.47 -8.68
CA GLY A 305 -7.82 6.77 -9.01
C GLY A 305 -6.72 7.73 -9.47
N LEU A 306 -7.02 8.73 -10.32
CA LEU A 306 -6.03 9.71 -10.75
C LEU A 306 -5.54 10.58 -9.59
N ILE A 307 -6.42 10.94 -8.65
CA ILE A 307 -6.05 11.71 -7.47
C ILE A 307 -5.11 10.89 -6.57
N ALA A 308 -5.43 9.61 -6.34
CA ALA A 308 -4.59 8.72 -5.54
C ALA A 308 -3.21 8.53 -6.17
N LEU A 309 -3.15 8.24 -7.47
CA LEU A 309 -1.90 8.05 -8.20
C LEU A 309 -1.05 9.32 -8.24
N TYR A 310 -1.65 10.50 -8.42
CA TYR A 310 -0.95 11.77 -8.34
C TYR A 310 -0.36 12.02 -6.94
N SER A 311 -1.13 11.73 -5.89
CA SER A 311 -0.66 11.81 -4.51
C SER A 311 0.57 10.91 -4.28
N ILE A 312 0.55 9.66 -4.77
CA ILE A 312 1.68 8.74 -4.68
C ILE A 312 2.88 9.25 -5.49
N ALA A 313 2.65 9.76 -6.70
CA ALA A 313 3.71 10.33 -7.52
C ALA A 313 4.42 11.52 -6.84
N THR A 314 3.67 12.32 -6.06
CA THR A 314 4.27 13.41 -5.27
C THR A 314 5.09 12.89 -4.10
N ASP A 315 4.66 11.81 -3.44
CA ASP A 315 5.42 11.21 -2.34
C ASP A 315 6.77 10.63 -2.81
N LEU A 316 6.82 10.12 -4.02
CA LEU A 316 8.06 9.60 -4.63
C LEU A 316 8.94 10.69 -5.25
N ASN A 317 8.51 11.95 -5.24
CA ASN A 317 9.19 13.04 -5.93
C ASN A 317 10.02 13.90 -4.97
N GLU A 318 11.33 13.77 -5.01
CA GLU A 318 12.27 14.55 -4.19
C GLU A 318 12.10 16.07 -4.38
N LYS A 319 11.86 16.55 -5.61
CA LYS A 319 11.66 17.99 -5.89
C LYS A 319 10.40 18.57 -5.24
N LYS A 320 9.53 17.72 -4.73
CA LYS A 320 8.29 18.07 -4.01
C LYS A 320 8.37 17.72 -2.52
N ASP A 321 9.58 17.53 -1.98
CA ASP A 321 9.79 17.08 -0.59
C ASP A 321 8.99 15.79 -0.26
N GLY A 322 8.85 14.89 -1.25
CA GLY A 322 8.04 13.68 -1.12
C GLY A 322 8.58 12.75 -0.05
N GLU A 323 7.69 12.30 0.82
CA GLU A 323 8.01 11.49 2.01
C GLU A 323 8.67 10.15 1.68
N LEU A 324 8.40 9.61 0.49
CA LEU A 324 8.91 8.34 -0.01
C LEU A 324 10.00 8.52 -1.09
N SER A 325 10.54 9.73 -1.24
CA SER A 325 11.56 10.02 -2.26
C SER A 325 12.83 9.17 -2.09
N PHE A 326 13.15 8.78 -0.86
CA PHE A 326 14.27 7.86 -0.56
C PHE A 326 14.12 6.48 -1.25
N LEU A 327 12.90 5.98 -1.48
CA LEU A 327 12.68 4.74 -2.23
C LEU A 327 13.13 4.87 -3.68
N LYS A 328 12.86 6.04 -4.29
CA LYS A 328 13.34 6.33 -5.64
C LYS A 328 14.85 6.50 -5.67
N GLN A 329 15.42 7.16 -4.67
CA GLN A 329 16.87 7.30 -4.56
C GLN A 329 17.53 5.92 -4.49
N LEU A 330 17.06 5.05 -3.60
CA LEU A 330 17.55 3.67 -3.51
C LEU A 330 17.44 2.91 -4.84
N ARG A 331 16.34 3.09 -5.59
CA ARG A 331 16.21 2.49 -6.94
C ARG A 331 17.30 2.99 -7.88
N ASN A 332 17.59 4.29 -7.88
CA ASN A 332 18.65 4.87 -8.71
C ASN A 332 20.03 4.35 -8.29
N ASP A 333 20.28 4.25 -6.99
CA ASP A 333 21.52 3.70 -6.45
C ASP A 333 21.71 2.25 -6.87
N LEU A 334 20.65 1.42 -6.80
CA LEU A 334 20.68 0.02 -7.27
C LEU A 334 20.92 -0.14 -8.77
N GLU A 335 20.65 0.88 -9.59
CA GLU A 335 20.86 0.85 -11.04
C GLU A 335 22.22 1.42 -11.47
N HIS A 336 22.76 2.37 -10.71
CA HIS A 336 23.89 3.19 -11.16
C HIS A 336 25.08 3.19 -10.21
N GLU A 337 24.90 2.76 -8.94
CA GLU A 337 25.92 2.80 -7.92
C GLU A 337 26.21 1.39 -7.34
N PHE A 338 27.30 1.28 -6.58
CA PHE A 338 27.56 0.07 -5.81
C PHE A 338 26.80 0.12 -4.48
N VAL A 339 25.81 -0.74 -4.34
CA VAL A 339 25.02 -0.85 -3.10
C VAL A 339 25.49 -2.05 -2.32
N VAL A 340 26.02 -1.82 -1.12
CA VAL A 340 26.45 -2.83 -0.17
C VAL A 340 25.33 -3.07 0.84
N VAL A 341 24.81 -4.29 0.87
CA VAL A 341 23.81 -4.72 1.88
C VAL A 341 24.55 -5.43 3.02
N TYR A 342 24.28 -5.05 4.26
CA TYR A 342 24.96 -5.63 5.43
C TYR A 342 23.98 -5.97 6.55
N LYS A 343 24.37 -6.89 7.46
CA LYS A 343 23.50 -7.34 8.56
C LYS A 343 23.55 -6.44 9.79
N SER A 344 24.68 -6.33 10.43
CA SER A 344 24.81 -5.70 11.74
C SER A 344 25.65 -4.45 11.71
N GLU A 345 26.88 -4.53 11.22
CA GLU A 345 27.85 -3.43 11.20
C GLU A 345 28.15 -3.02 9.76
N SER A 346 28.12 -1.72 9.49
CA SER A 346 28.45 -1.20 8.16
C SER A 346 29.94 -1.43 7.84
N PRO A 347 30.27 -1.99 6.68
CA PRO A 347 31.67 -2.16 6.25
C PRO A 347 32.32 -0.88 5.72
N SER A 348 31.71 0.29 5.95
CA SER A 348 32.18 1.60 5.43
C SER A 348 33.65 1.86 5.76
N ASP A 349 34.11 1.56 6.97
CA ASP A 349 35.50 1.79 7.39
C ASP A 349 36.52 1.05 6.51
N ILE A 350 36.18 -0.13 6.01
CA ILE A 350 37.04 -0.91 5.13
C ILE A 350 37.14 -0.24 3.75
N TYR A 351 35.98 0.13 3.21
CA TYR A 351 35.92 0.80 1.89
C TYR A 351 36.59 2.16 1.92
N ASP A 352 36.36 2.96 2.96
CA ASP A 352 36.97 4.27 3.17
C ASP A 352 38.48 4.19 3.32
N SER A 353 39.00 3.14 3.99
CA SER A 353 40.45 2.95 4.18
C SER A 353 41.19 2.73 2.89
N TYR A 354 40.58 2.12 1.90
CA TYR A 354 41.21 1.85 0.60
C TYR A 354 40.99 2.94 -0.43
N LYS A 355 40.04 3.89 -0.20
CA LYS A 355 39.64 4.95 -1.15
C LYS A 355 39.49 4.47 -2.59
N PHE A 356 38.95 3.25 -2.71
CA PHE A 356 38.93 2.55 -3.98
C PHE A 356 37.74 2.99 -4.86
N MET A 357 36.67 3.46 -4.22
CA MET A 357 35.46 3.92 -4.88
C MET A 357 34.88 5.11 -4.08
N ASP A 358 34.50 6.16 -4.79
CA ASP A 358 33.93 7.38 -4.18
C ASP A 358 32.42 7.26 -3.93
N ASN A 359 31.72 6.32 -4.63
CA ASN A 359 30.26 6.23 -4.62
C ASN A 359 29.79 4.82 -4.23
N ILE A 360 29.90 4.50 -2.94
CA ILE A 360 29.33 3.27 -2.39
C ILE A 360 28.20 3.64 -1.45
N VAL A 361 27.03 3.02 -1.64
CA VAL A 361 25.86 3.18 -0.78
C VAL A 361 25.75 1.98 0.14
N PHE A 362 25.66 2.22 1.44
CA PHE A 362 25.51 1.19 2.44
C PHE A 362 24.08 1.16 2.94
N ILE A 363 23.45 -0.02 2.93
CA ILE A 363 22.09 -0.19 3.45
C ILE A 363 22.01 -1.44 4.33
N LYS A 364 21.39 -1.29 5.49
CA LYS A 364 21.17 -2.44 6.37
C LYS A 364 20.09 -3.37 5.79
N GLU A 365 20.25 -4.68 5.97
CA GLU A 365 19.30 -5.69 5.48
C GLU A 365 17.87 -5.40 5.92
N ASP A 366 17.66 -5.15 7.23
CA ASP A 366 16.35 -4.85 7.79
C ASP A 366 15.70 -3.61 7.17
N GLU A 367 16.50 -2.58 6.89
CA GLU A 367 16.05 -1.35 6.24
C GLU A 367 15.66 -1.61 4.79
N PHE A 368 16.47 -2.39 4.05
CA PHE A 368 16.14 -2.75 2.68
C PHE A 368 14.85 -3.59 2.59
N LEU A 369 14.68 -4.56 3.49
CA LEU A 369 13.46 -5.36 3.58
C LEU A 369 12.23 -4.50 3.88
N GLU A 370 12.34 -3.53 4.79
CA GLU A 370 11.26 -2.60 5.09
C GLU A 370 10.93 -1.70 3.88
N HIS A 371 11.95 -1.21 3.17
CA HIS A 371 11.76 -0.43 1.94
C HIS A 371 11.07 -1.26 0.85
N LEU A 372 11.46 -2.53 0.66
CA LEU A 372 10.82 -3.42 -0.30
C LEU A 372 9.36 -3.72 0.10
N ARG A 373 9.09 -4.00 1.36
CA ARG A 373 7.74 -4.21 1.86
C ARG A 373 6.87 -2.97 1.59
N ARG A 374 7.39 -1.79 1.88
CA ARG A 374 6.68 -0.52 1.73
C ARG A 374 6.34 -0.20 0.27
N ILE A 375 7.26 -0.42 -0.66
CA ILE A 375 6.96 -0.20 -2.09
C ILE A 375 5.99 -1.24 -2.64
N LEU A 376 6.04 -2.50 -2.20
CA LEU A 376 5.06 -3.52 -2.55
C LEU A 376 3.66 -3.15 -2.06
N GLN A 377 3.53 -2.70 -0.81
CA GLN A 377 2.25 -2.22 -0.27
C GLN A 377 1.74 -1.00 -1.05
N LEU A 378 2.62 -0.04 -1.33
CA LEU A 378 2.27 1.15 -2.10
C LEU A 378 1.68 0.79 -3.49
N LEU A 379 2.23 -0.22 -4.15
CA LEU A 379 1.73 -0.71 -5.45
C LEU A 379 0.31 -1.31 -5.37
N LEU A 380 -0.05 -1.92 -4.26
CA LEU A 380 -1.38 -2.49 -4.06
C LEU A 380 -2.45 -1.43 -3.81
N HIS A 381 -2.05 -0.29 -3.29
CA HIS A 381 -2.95 0.77 -2.89
C HIS A 381 -3.38 1.66 -4.08
N GLN A 382 -2.95 1.31 -5.28
CA GLN A 382 -3.25 1.98 -6.56
C GLN A 382 -4.40 1.32 -7.29
#